data_6b18c8ec73432d69ee14b195df794f73
#
_entry.id   6b18c8ec73432d69ee14b195df794f73
#
_cell.length_a   1.000
_cell.length_b   1.000
_cell.length_c   1.000
_cell.angle_alpha   90.00
_cell.angle_beta   90.00
_cell.angle_gamma   90.00
#
_symmetry.space_group_name_H-M   'P 1'
#
loop_
_entity.id
_entity.type
_entity.pdbx_description
1 polymer ?
#
loop_
_entity_poly.entity_id
_entity_poly.type
_entity_poly.pdbx_seq_one_letter_code
_entity_poly.pdbx_strand_id
1 'polypeptide(L)'
;MVGKVPDLIRGRYAPSPTGALHLGNLRTALLAWLYSRCAGGQFVLRVEDLDRPRVRPGATEQMLTDLRWLGLDWDEGPDVGGSFAPYVQSERQAVYEVPLQRLSEAGLVYPCYCSRAEIARAASAPHGDEGPRYPGTCRNLSEAKRRQYEAAGRRPSLRLRVDDERTVTFTDQIAGPLSQQVQQTVGDFILRRSDGIFAYQFAVVVDDGLMQINQVVRGVDLLSSTARQILLFEVLGFPAPTFAHVPLWLDSTGQRLSKRVQSEGLELLRAGGLSPAAVVGQLAASCGLVEPDEAISAARLVERYHDSGCDIIRGKLTNK
;
A
#
# COMPACT_ATOMS: atom_id res chain seq x y z
N MET A 1 1.05 29.35 -23.22
CA MET A 1 0.94 28.34 -22.15
C MET A 1 0.48 27.04 -22.82
N VAL A 2 1.43 26.13 -23.09
CA VAL A 2 1.08 24.80 -23.63
C VAL A 2 0.47 24.04 -22.44
N GLY A 3 -0.81 23.74 -22.52
CA GLY A 3 -1.49 22.93 -21.52
C GLY A 3 -0.78 21.58 -21.43
N LYS A 4 -0.25 21.26 -20.23
CA LYS A 4 0.31 19.95 -19.93
C LYS A 4 -0.82 18.94 -20.14
N VAL A 5 -0.68 18.07 -21.14
CA VAL A 5 -1.57 16.91 -21.29
C VAL A 5 -1.51 16.21 -19.93
N PRO A 6 -2.62 15.96 -19.25
CA PRO A 6 -2.56 15.27 -17.98
C PRO A 6 -1.90 13.92 -18.21
N ASP A 7 -0.85 13.62 -17.42
CA ASP A 7 -0.18 12.33 -17.48
C ASP A 7 -1.26 11.25 -17.30
N LEU A 8 -1.28 10.25 -18.17
CA LEU A 8 -2.23 9.15 -18.10
C LEU A 8 -2.24 8.56 -16.70
N ILE A 9 -3.41 8.47 -16.09
CA ILE A 9 -3.54 7.86 -14.75
C ILE A 9 -3.03 6.42 -14.81
N ARG A 10 -2.14 6.12 -13.89
CA ARG A 10 -1.61 4.78 -13.71
C ARG A 10 -1.77 4.36 -12.26
N GLY A 11 -2.88 3.68 -12.00
CA GLY A 11 -3.21 3.17 -10.68
C GLY A 11 -2.76 1.74 -10.47
N ARG A 12 -2.85 1.26 -9.22
CA ARG A 12 -2.55 -0.14 -8.92
C ARG A 12 -3.41 -0.69 -7.79
N TYR A 13 -3.58 -2.02 -7.79
CA TYR A 13 -3.97 -2.79 -6.62
C TYR A 13 -2.82 -3.74 -6.25
N ALA A 14 -2.42 -3.72 -4.97
CA ALA A 14 -1.21 -4.39 -4.53
C ALA A 14 -1.47 -5.22 -3.25
N PRO A 15 -2.22 -6.33 -3.36
CA PRO A 15 -2.57 -7.15 -2.22
C PRO A 15 -1.47 -8.13 -1.82
N SER A 16 -1.44 -8.46 -0.51
CA SER A 16 -0.62 -9.57 0.02
C SER A 16 -1.45 -10.87 0.00
N PRO A 17 -0.91 -11.99 -0.53
CA PRO A 17 -1.62 -13.25 -0.66
C PRO A 17 -1.63 -14.03 0.68
N THR A 18 -2.24 -13.46 1.71
CA THR A 18 -2.29 -14.01 3.07
C THR A 18 -3.54 -14.85 3.34
N GLY A 19 -4.38 -15.04 2.34
CA GLY A 19 -5.65 -15.77 2.37
C GLY A 19 -6.64 -15.20 1.35
N ALA A 20 -7.90 -15.63 1.43
CA ALA A 20 -8.97 -15.10 0.60
C ALA A 20 -9.16 -13.59 0.81
N LEU A 21 -9.50 -12.86 -0.26
CA LEU A 21 -9.84 -11.46 -0.17
C LEU A 21 -11.16 -11.29 0.58
N HIS A 22 -11.14 -10.52 1.65
CA HIS A 22 -12.37 -10.14 2.35
C HIS A 22 -13.06 -8.95 1.68
N LEU A 23 -14.33 -8.69 2.02
CA LEU A 23 -15.12 -7.62 1.38
C LEU A 23 -14.46 -6.24 1.43
N GLY A 24 -13.75 -5.91 2.50
CA GLY A 24 -12.99 -4.65 2.61
C GLY A 24 -11.84 -4.54 1.60
N ASN A 25 -11.14 -5.67 1.32
CA ASN A 25 -10.12 -5.72 0.28
C ASN A 25 -10.75 -5.56 -1.11
N LEU A 26 -11.86 -6.26 -1.37
CA LEU A 26 -12.59 -6.20 -2.64
C LEU A 26 -13.14 -4.79 -2.91
N ARG A 27 -13.67 -4.12 -1.87
CA ARG A 27 -14.10 -2.72 -1.95
C ARG A 27 -12.95 -1.79 -2.33
N THR A 28 -11.81 -1.96 -1.68
CA THR A 28 -10.62 -1.16 -2.00
C THR A 28 -10.12 -1.45 -3.42
N ALA A 29 -10.12 -2.71 -3.85
CA ALA A 29 -9.77 -3.10 -5.22
C ALA A 29 -10.72 -2.45 -6.24
N LEU A 30 -12.04 -2.54 -6.02
CA LEU A 30 -13.04 -1.91 -6.88
C LEU A 30 -12.81 -0.41 -7.00
N LEU A 31 -12.56 0.29 -5.89
CA LEU A 31 -12.32 1.74 -5.91
C LEU A 31 -11.02 2.09 -6.61
N ALA A 32 -9.92 1.37 -6.35
CA ALA A 32 -8.65 1.60 -7.02
C ALA A 32 -8.75 1.40 -8.53
N TRP A 33 -9.47 0.35 -8.94
CA TRP A 33 -9.76 0.06 -10.33
C TRP A 33 -10.65 1.13 -10.98
N LEU A 34 -11.74 1.50 -10.31
CA LEU A 34 -12.69 2.49 -10.81
C LEU A 34 -12.04 3.85 -11.00
N TYR A 35 -11.19 4.31 -10.06
CA TYR A 35 -10.43 5.55 -10.20
C TYR A 35 -9.57 5.56 -11.47
N SER A 36 -8.90 4.44 -11.76
CA SER A 36 -8.06 4.35 -12.97
C SER A 36 -8.91 4.29 -14.23
N ARG A 37 -9.96 3.45 -14.26
CA ARG A 37 -10.78 3.24 -15.45
C ARG A 37 -11.65 4.44 -15.82
N CYS A 38 -12.24 5.14 -14.85
CA CYS A 38 -13.00 6.37 -15.10
C CYS A 38 -12.13 7.50 -15.67
N ALA A 39 -10.85 7.49 -15.41
CA ALA A 39 -9.88 8.42 -15.99
C ALA A 39 -9.31 7.95 -17.34
N GLY A 40 -9.81 6.86 -17.91
CA GLY A 40 -9.21 6.24 -19.11
C GLY A 40 -7.79 5.74 -18.91
N GLY A 41 -7.41 5.48 -17.66
CA GLY A 41 -6.05 5.14 -17.25
C GLY A 41 -5.74 3.66 -17.27
N GLN A 42 -4.49 3.35 -16.97
CA GLN A 42 -3.96 1.99 -16.82
C GLN A 42 -4.09 1.50 -15.38
N PHE A 43 -4.27 0.20 -15.23
CA PHE A 43 -4.37 -0.45 -13.92
C PHE A 43 -3.39 -1.61 -13.82
N VAL A 44 -2.57 -1.59 -12.77
CA VAL A 44 -1.52 -2.59 -12.51
C VAL A 44 -1.93 -3.45 -11.32
N LEU A 45 -1.80 -4.77 -11.46
CA LEU A 45 -1.93 -5.70 -10.35
C LEU A 45 -0.55 -6.19 -9.91
N ARG A 46 -0.20 -6.01 -8.63
CA ARG A 46 1.06 -6.47 -8.05
C ARG A 46 0.82 -7.32 -6.82
N VAL A 47 1.48 -8.48 -6.74
CA VAL A 47 1.42 -9.38 -5.59
C VAL A 47 2.51 -9.04 -4.59
N GLU A 48 2.13 -8.68 -3.34
CA GLU A 48 3.05 -8.31 -2.27
C GLU A 48 3.26 -9.46 -1.28
N ASP A 49 4.18 -10.37 -1.62
CA ASP A 49 4.44 -11.65 -0.94
C ASP A 49 5.79 -11.71 -0.20
N LEU A 50 6.39 -10.56 0.15
CA LEU A 50 7.70 -10.51 0.82
C LEU A 50 7.68 -11.17 2.21
N ASP A 51 6.56 -11.10 2.93
CA ASP A 51 6.40 -11.76 4.23
C ASP A 51 5.98 -13.23 4.05
N ARG A 52 6.90 -14.02 3.51
CA ARG A 52 6.67 -15.43 3.14
C ARG A 52 5.96 -16.28 4.20
N PRO A 53 6.26 -16.16 5.53
CA PRO A 53 5.54 -16.92 6.55
C PRO A 53 4.03 -16.67 6.59
N ARG A 54 3.55 -15.55 6.07
CA ARG A 54 2.12 -15.20 6.01
C ARG A 54 1.45 -15.57 4.70
N VAL A 55 2.25 -15.86 3.65
CA VAL A 55 1.73 -16.26 2.34
C VAL A 55 1.04 -17.62 2.44
N ARG A 56 -0.14 -17.74 1.85
CA ARG A 56 -0.89 -18.99 1.79
C ARG A 56 -0.80 -19.60 0.40
N PRO A 57 -0.51 -20.90 0.29
CA PRO A 57 -0.52 -21.59 -1.01
C PRO A 57 -1.88 -21.42 -1.70
N GLY A 58 -1.88 -21.14 -3.00
CA GLY A 58 -3.08 -20.94 -3.82
C GLY A 58 -3.79 -19.59 -3.63
N ALA A 59 -3.36 -18.76 -2.67
CA ALA A 59 -4.03 -17.47 -2.41
C ALA A 59 -3.86 -16.46 -3.56
N THR A 60 -2.74 -16.49 -4.27
CA THR A 60 -2.53 -15.65 -5.44
C THR A 60 -3.50 -16.00 -6.55
N GLU A 61 -3.59 -17.28 -6.92
CA GLU A 61 -4.47 -17.79 -7.98
C GLU A 61 -5.94 -17.52 -7.64
N GLN A 62 -6.33 -17.74 -6.39
CA GLN A 62 -7.69 -17.44 -5.91
C GLN A 62 -8.00 -15.96 -6.04
N MET A 63 -7.08 -15.10 -5.63
CA MET A 63 -7.23 -13.65 -5.72
C MET A 63 -7.41 -13.17 -7.17
N LEU A 64 -6.61 -13.66 -8.11
CA LEU A 64 -6.75 -13.36 -9.54
C LEU A 64 -8.12 -13.80 -10.07
N THR A 65 -8.56 -15.00 -9.69
CA THR A 65 -9.87 -15.54 -10.05
C THR A 65 -11.01 -14.69 -9.49
N ASP A 66 -10.91 -14.27 -8.25
CA ASP A 66 -11.94 -13.46 -7.56
C ASP A 66 -12.08 -12.07 -8.18
N LEU A 67 -10.96 -11.41 -8.48
CA LEU A 67 -10.97 -10.09 -9.12
C LEU A 67 -11.59 -10.16 -10.53
N ARG A 68 -11.22 -11.17 -11.32
CA ARG A 68 -11.81 -11.38 -12.66
C ARG A 68 -13.30 -11.72 -12.60
N TRP A 69 -13.71 -12.52 -11.61
CA TRP A 69 -15.13 -12.83 -11.43
C TRP A 69 -15.97 -11.58 -11.14
N LEU A 70 -15.40 -10.58 -10.43
CA LEU A 70 -16.04 -9.29 -10.21
C LEU A 70 -16.02 -8.37 -11.45
N GLY A 71 -15.33 -8.77 -12.52
CA GLY A 71 -15.17 -7.96 -13.73
C GLY A 71 -14.09 -6.89 -13.61
N LEU A 72 -13.15 -7.05 -12.67
CA LEU A 72 -11.99 -6.18 -12.53
C LEU A 72 -10.84 -6.75 -13.36
N ASP A 73 -10.43 -6.02 -14.39
CA ASP A 73 -9.31 -6.32 -15.26
C ASP A 73 -8.06 -5.51 -14.90
N TRP A 74 -6.92 -5.88 -15.46
CA TRP A 74 -5.67 -5.14 -15.35
C TRP A 74 -4.86 -5.21 -16.64
N ASP A 75 -4.10 -4.14 -16.91
CA ASP A 75 -3.27 -4.02 -18.11
C ASP A 75 -1.93 -4.71 -17.93
N GLU A 76 -1.41 -4.73 -16.70
CA GLU A 76 -0.16 -5.37 -16.33
C GLU A 76 -0.32 -6.12 -15.00
N GLY A 77 0.30 -7.28 -14.90
CA GLY A 77 0.18 -8.10 -13.70
C GLY A 77 0.91 -9.44 -13.79
N PRO A 78 0.83 -10.27 -12.72
CA PRO A 78 1.62 -11.50 -12.62
C PRO A 78 1.30 -12.55 -13.68
N ASP A 79 0.11 -12.50 -14.26
CA ASP A 79 -0.43 -13.47 -15.21
C ASP A 79 -0.54 -12.95 -16.65
N VAL A 80 -0.57 -11.62 -16.82
CA VAL A 80 -0.62 -10.98 -18.15
C VAL A 80 0.72 -10.38 -18.56
N GLY A 81 1.68 -10.29 -17.63
CA GLY A 81 2.96 -9.64 -17.87
C GLY A 81 2.86 -8.12 -17.95
N GLY A 82 3.79 -7.50 -18.66
CA GLY A 82 3.86 -6.04 -18.85
C GLY A 82 5.30 -5.53 -18.85
N SER A 83 5.45 -4.21 -19.02
CA SER A 83 6.74 -3.54 -19.22
C SER A 83 7.65 -3.57 -17.98
N PHE A 84 7.11 -3.78 -16.79
CA PHE A 84 7.84 -3.71 -15.53
C PHE A 84 7.89 -5.05 -14.77
N ALA A 85 7.65 -6.16 -15.50
CA ALA A 85 7.71 -7.51 -14.92
C ALA A 85 9.06 -7.77 -14.18
N PRO A 86 9.03 -8.66 -13.18
CA PRO A 86 7.90 -9.42 -12.66
C PRO A 86 6.99 -8.56 -11.75
N TYR A 87 5.73 -8.99 -11.57
CA TYR A 87 4.73 -8.31 -10.72
C TYR A 87 4.48 -9.06 -9.40
N VAL A 88 5.40 -9.90 -8.99
CA VAL A 88 5.43 -10.61 -7.71
C VAL A 88 6.66 -10.14 -6.93
N GLN A 89 6.49 -9.57 -5.74
CA GLN A 89 7.57 -8.91 -5.03
C GLN A 89 8.72 -9.86 -4.65
N SER A 90 8.44 -11.12 -4.32
CA SER A 90 9.49 -12.09 -4.01
C SER A 90 10.43 -12.39 -5.18
N GLU A 91 10.01 -12.11 -6.41
CA GLU A 91 10.82 -12.27 -7.63
C GLU A 91 11.64 -11.00 -7.97
N ARG A 92 11.45 -9.92 -7.23
CA ARG A 92 12.04 -8.59 -7.49
C ARG A 92 13.23 -8.23 -6.60
N GLN A 93 13.81 -9.21 -5.88
CA GLN A 93 14.90 -8.95 -4.92
C GLN A 93 16.06 -8.14 -5.54
N ALA A 94 16.50 -8.51 -6.75
CA ALA A 94 17.57 -7.80 -7.46
C ALA A 94 17.20 -6.34 -7.81
N VAL A 95 15.91 -6.07 -8.05
CA VAL A 95 15.40 -4.73 -8.36
C VAL A 95 15.55 -3.79 -7.15
N TYR A 96 15.40 -4.31 -5.94
CA TYR A 96 15.49 -3.53 -4.70
C TYR A 96 16.94 -3.23 -4.27
N GLU A 97 17.91 -4.07 -4.67
CA GLU A 97 19.32 -3.87 -4.28
C GLU A 97 19.90 -2.56 -4.84
N VAL A 98 19.61 -2.20 -6.09
CA VAL A 98 20.14 -1.00 -6.73
C VAL A 98 19.73 0.29 -6.03
N PRO A 99 18.42 0.54 -5.74
CA PRO A 99 18.02 1.72 -4.97
C PRO A 99 18.58 1.72 -3.55
N LEU A 100 18.66 0.56 -2.88
CA LEU A 100 19.26 0.46 -1.54
C LEU A 100 20.74 0.84 -1.56
N GLN A 101 21.49 0.38 -2.56
CA GLN A 101 22.89 0.70 -2.73
C GLN A 101 23.09 2.21 -2.93
N ARG A 102 22.28 2.84 -3.79
CA ARG A 102 22.33 4.32 -4.01
C ARG A 102 22.11 5.10 -2.72
N LEU A 103 21.12 4.71 -1.90
CA LEU A 103 20.89 5.34 -0.60
C LEU A 103 22.06 5.12 0.36
N SER A 104 22.72 3.95 0.30
CA SER A 104 23.89 3.64 1.13
C SER A 104 25.11 4.46 0.72
N GLU A 105 25.38 4.60 -0.58
CA GLU A 105 26.44 5.44 -1.14
C GLU A 105 26.22 6.92 -0.82
N ALA A 106 24.98 7.38 -0.77
CA ALA A 106 24.62 8.73 -0.33
C ALA A 106 24.72 8.94 1.20
N GLY A 107 25.12 7.91 1.98
CA GLY A 107 25.23 8.00 3.44
C GLY A 107 23.88 8.06 4.19
N LEU A 108 22.78 7.80 3.48
CA LEU A 108 21.44 7.84 4.05
C LEU A 108 21.03 6.55 4.75
N VAL A 109 21.85 5.50 4.68
CA VAL A 109 21.57 4.19 5.28
C VAL A 109 22.64 3.81 6.30
N TYR A 110 22.22 3.18 7.37
CA TYR A 110 23.16 2.66 8.38
C TYR A 110 22.70 1.32 8.95
N PRO A 111 23.64 0.48 9.44
CA PRO A 111 23.34 -0.79 10.06
C PRO A 111 22.79 -0.60 11.47
N CYS A 112 21.71 -1.33 11.80
CA CYS A 112 21.09 -1.36 13.12
C CYS A 112 21.06 -2.79 13.66
N TYR A 113 21.66 -2.99 14.82
CA TYR A 113 21.80 -4.29 15.48
C TYR A 113 20.76 -4.51 16.60
N CYS A 114 19.85 -3.57 16.83
CA CYS A 114 18.82 -3.68 17.85
C CYS A 114 17.78 -4.76 17.51
N SER A 115 17.42 -5.57 18.50
CA SER A 115 16.22 -6.42 18.44
C SER A 115 14.95 -5.60 18.67
N ARG A 116 13.78 -6.16 18.32
CA ARG A 116 12.48 -5.54 18.61
C ARG A 116 12.28 -5.29 20.11
N ALA A 117 12.71 -6.22 20.96
CA ALA A 117 12.62 -6.10 22.41
C ALA A 117 13.51 -4.96 22.96
N GLU A 118 14.72 -4.77 22.41
CA GLU A 118 15.60 -3.67 22.79
C GLU A 118 14.99 -2.31 22.39
N ILE A 119 14.39 -2.22 21.22
CA ILE A 119 13.71 -1.00 20.75
C ILE A 119 12.51 -0.70 21.65
N ALA A 120 11.65 -1.68 21.94
CA ALA A 120 10.47 -1.50 22.78
C ALA A 120 10.84 -1.04 24.20
N ARG A 121 11.92 -1.56 24.78
CA ARG A 121 12.42 -1.13 26.10
C ARG A 121 13.00 0.28 26.12
N ALA A 122 13.59 0.70 25.00
CA ALA A 122 14.21 2.03 24.91
C ALA A 122 13.20 3.13 24.50
N ALA A 123 12.03 2.75 24.01
CA ALA A 123 10.99 3.71 23.65
C ALA A 123 10.25 4.20 24.89
N SER A 124 10.31 5.50 25.16
CA SER A 124 9.75 6.12 26.36
C SER A 124 8.30 6.63 26.23
N ALA A 125 7.69 6.50 25.05
CA ALA A 125 6.35 7.01 24.76
C ALA A 125 5.34 5.89 24.48
N PRO A 126 4.02 6.11 24.73
CA PRO A 126 2.97 5.22 24.27
C PRO A 126 3.10 5.00 22.75
N HIS A 127 2.90 3.77 22.33
CA HIS A 127 3.06 3.38 20.92
C HIS A 127 1.72 3.53 20.20
N GLY A 128 1.71 4.21 19.03
CA GLY A 128 0.60 4.14 18.10
C GLY A 128 0.54 2.77 17.41
N ASP A 129 -0.43 2.60 16.51
CA ASP A 129 -0.67 1.33 15.78
C ASP A 129 0.55 0.80 14.99
N GLU A 130 1.54 1.66 14.73
CA GLU A 130 2.77 1.33 13.99
C GLU A 130 3.92 0.80 14.86
N GLY A 131 3.70 0.65 16.15
CA GLY A 131 4.71 0.21 17.11
C GLY A 131 5.62 1.34 17.62
N PRO A 132 6.67 0.99 18.39
CA PRO A 132 7.51 1.99 19.05
C PRO A 132 8.40 2.72 18.05
N ARG A 133 8.43 4.07 18.20
CA ARG A 133 9.40 4.90 17.49
C ARG A 133 10.81 4.41 17.77
N TYR A 134 11.63 4.30 16.72
CA TYR A 134 13.03 3.92 16.91
C TYR A 134 13.85 5.07 17.54
N PRO A 135 14.55 4.85 18.67
CA PRO A 135 15.24 5.91 19.42
C PRO A 135 16.59 6.34 18.82
N GLY A 136 17.00 5.77 17.68
CA GLY A 136 18.27 6.14 17.05
C GLY A 136 19.52 5.44 17.64
N THR A 137 19.38 4.43 18.48
CA THR A 137 20.47 3.78 19.24
C THR A 137 21.69 3.41 18.38
N CYS A 138 21.49 2.94 17.15
CA CYS A 138 22.58 2.56 16.24
C CYS A 138 22.95 3.63 15.23
N ARG A 139 22.28 4.80 15.23
CA ARG A 139 22.43 5.84 14.19
C ARG A 139 23.88 6.33 14.04
N ASN A 140 24.60 6.42 15.15
CA ASN A 140 25.95 6.95 15.22
C ASN A 140 26.94 5.95 15.88
N LEU A 141 26.74 4.64 15.67
CA LEU A 141 27.68 3.65 16.20
C LEU A 141 29.07 3.83 15.60
N SER A 142 30.09 3.78 16.49
CA SER A 142 31.48 3.71 16.08
C SER A 142 31.75 2.39 15.33
N GLU A 143 32.74 2.40 14.46
CA GLU A 143 33.16 1.21 13.72
C GLU A 143 33.58 0.06 14.68
N ALA A 144 34.28 0.39 15.76
CA ALA A 144 34.67 -0.59 16.80
C ALA A 144 33.42 -1.28 17.38
N LYS A 145 32.36 -0.53 17.67
CA LYS A 145 31.13 -1.10 18.22
C LYS A 145 30.39 -1.96 17.19
N ARG A 146 30.38 -1.57 15.92
CA ARG A 146 29.83 -2.38 14.82
C ARG A 146 30.54 -3.72 14.73
N ARG A 147 31.89 -3.71 14.67
CA ARG A 147 32.70 -4.94 14.64
C ARG A 147 32.47 -5.85 15.87
N GLN A 148 32.22 -5.24 17.03
CA GLN A 148 31.89 -6.02 18.24
C GLN A 148 30.54 -6.76 18.08
N TYR A 149 29.50 -6.09 17.53
CA TYR A 149 28.24 -6.76 17.29
C TYR A 149 28.33 -7.85 16.23
N GLU A 150 29.08 -7.61 15.16
CA GLU A 150 29.32 -8.58 14.08
C GLU A 150 30.10 -9.81 14.57
N ALA A 151 31.13 -9.58 15.37
CA ALA A 151 31.89 -10.65 16.03
C ALA A 151 31.03 -11.49 17.01
N ALA A 152 30.00 -10.87 17.60
CA ALA A 152 28.98 -11.56 18.41
C ALA A 152 27.91 -12.26 17.58
N GLY A 153 28.04 -12.33 16.23
CA GLY A 153 27.11 -12.99 15.33
C GLY A 153 25.81 -12.20 15.06
N ARG A 154 25.74 -10.93 15.48
CA ARG A 154 24.52 -10.10 15.22
C ARG A 154 24.49 -9.65 13.76
N ARG A 155 23.42 -9.96 13.06
CA ARG A 155 23.17 -9.46 11.70
C ARG A 155 22.40 -8.14 11.76
N PRO A 156 22.84 -7.09 11.06
CA PRO A 156 22.14 -5.81 11.08
C PRO A 156 20.91 -5.82 10.18
N SER A 157 19.89 -5.09 10.59
CA SER A 157 18.91 -4.49 9.67
C SER A 157 19.48 -3.19 9.12
N LEU A 158 19.01 -2.75 7.96
CA LEU A 158 19.39 -1.47 7.36
C LEU A 158 18.27 -0.47 7.56
N ARG A 159 18.61 0.72 8.09
CA ARG A 159 17.65 1.79 8.35
C ARG A 159 17.95 3.02 7.51
N LEU A 160 16.88 3.69 7.06
CA LEU A 160 16.99 5.05 6.52
C LEU A 160 17.27 6.01 7.67
N ARG A 161 18.20 6.92 7.45
CA ARG A 161 18.48 8.07 8.31
C ARG A 161 17.48 9.18 7.95
N VAL A 162 16.53 9.44 8.84
CA VAL A 162 15.53 10.51 8.65
C VAL A 162 16.08 11.81 9.24
N ASP A 163 15.92 12.92 8.52
CA ASP A 163 16.28 14.24 9.00
C ASP A 163 15.38 14.64 10.18
N ASP A 164 15.98 15.20 11.24
CA ASP A 164 15.31 15.52 12.50
C ASP A 164 14.26 16.64 12.34
N GLU A 165 14.44 17.55 11.40
CA GLU A 165 13.56 18.68 11.14
C GLU A 165 12.59 18.44 9.98
N ARG A 166 12.72 17.32 9.27
CA ARG A 166 11.93 17.06 8.07
C ARG A 166 10.45 16.88 8.37
N THR A 167 9.64 17.83 7.90
CA THR A 167 8.19 17.75 7.85
C THR A 167 7.73 17.40 6.44
N VAL A 168 6.93 16.35 6.30
CA VAL A 168 6.30 15.96 5.05
C VAL A 168 4.86 16.45 5.06
N THR A 169 4.51 17.30 4.09
CA THR A 169 3.15 17.81 3.89
C THR A 169 2.61 17.29 2.57
N PHE A 170 1.38 16.80 2.57
CA PHE A 170 0.71 16.29 1.38
C PHE A 170 -0.80 16.47 1.51
N THR A 171 -1.50 16.40 0.39
CA THR A 171 -2.96 16.40 0.37
C THR A 171 -3.44 15.03 -0.08
N ASP A 172 -4.11 14.31 0.83
CA ASP A 172 -4.86 13.11 0.49
C ASP A 172 -6.18 13.50 -0.17
N GLN A 173 -6.54 12.78 -1.23
CA GLN A 173 -7.74 13.11 -2.01
C GLN A 173 -9.06 12.91 -1.25
N ILE A 174 -9.05 12.14 -0.17
CA ILE A 174 -10.22 11.86 0.67
C ILE A 174 -10.06 12.49 2.06
N ALA A 175 -8.92 12.24 2.72
CA ALA A 175 -8.67 12.74 4.08
C ALA A 175 -8.27 14.24 4.14
N GLY A 176 -7.96 14.86 2.99
CA GLY A 176 -7.58 16.27 2.91
C GLY A 176 -6.10 16.54 3.24
N PRO A 177 -5.75 17.79 3.63
CA PRO A 177 -4.37 18.17 3.89
C PRO A 177 -3.83 17.56 5.19
N LEU A 178 -2.62 17.01 5.12
CA LEU A 178 -1.94 16.32 6.22
C LEU A 178 -0.48 16.78 6.29
N SER A 179 0.05 16.76 7.52
CA SER A 179 1.44 17.10 7.79
C SER A 179 2.00 16.20 8.89
N GLN A 180 3.21 15.68 8.70
CA GLN A 180 3.83 14.78 9.65
C GLN A 180 5.35 15.02 9.74
N GLN A 181 5.86 15.16 10.96
CA GLN A 181 7.29 15.11 11.22
C GLN A 181 7.72 13.65 11.37
N VAL A 182 8.27 13.07 10.30
CA VAL A 182 8.55 11.62 10.20
C VAL A 182 9.51 11.18 11.30
N GLN A 183 10.55 11.98 11.60
CA GLN A 183 11.51 11.63 12.64
C GLN A 183 10.88 11.56 14.04
N GLN A 184 9.91 12.42 14.33
CA GLN A 184 9.25 12.43 15.64
C GLN A 184 8.21 11.32 15.80
N THR A 185 7.52 10.97 14.73
CA THR A 185 6.43 9.98 14.75
C THR A 185 6.91 8.55 14.52
N VAL A 186 7.85 8.35 13.61
CA VAL A 186 8.34 7.04 13.18
C VAL A 186 9.81 6.83 13.57
N GLY A 187 10.64 7.86 13.46
CA GLY A 187 12.09 7.77 13.56
C GLY A 187 12.72 7.14 12.31
N ASP A 188 13.98 6.73 12.45
CA ASP A 188 14.67 6.01 11.39
C ASP A 188 14.05 4.63 11.20
N PHE A 189 13.58 4.31 10.01
CA PHE A 189 12.82 3.09 9.74
C PHE A 189 13.59 2.10 8.86
N ILE A 190 13.20 0.83 8.96
CA ILE A 190 13.87 -0.28 8.30
C ILE A 190 13.59 -0.26 6.80
N LEU A 191 14.65 -0.40 5.99
CA LEU A 191 14.60 -0.65 4.54
C LEU A 191 14.82 -2.13 4.22
N ARG A 192 15.76 -2.80 4.95
CA ARG A 192 16.01 -4.24 4.87
C ARG A 192 16.16 -4.83 6.26
N ARG A 193 15.51 -5.93 6.52
CA ARG A 193 15.53 -6.67 7.78
C ARG A 193 16.84 -7.44 7.93
N SER A 194 17.16 -7.84 9.16
CA SER A 194 18.36 -8.64 9.46
C SER A 194 18.36 -10.05 8.85
N ASP A 195 17.19 -10.56 8.44
CA ASP A 195 17.04 -11.81 7.69
C ASP A 195 17.20 -11.62 6.16
N GLY A 196 17.51 -10.40 5.70
CA GLY A 196 17.72 -10.07 4.30
C GLY A 196 16.46 -9.65 3.54
N ILE A 197 15.27 -9.79 4.13
CA ILE A 197 13.99 -9.43 3.50
C ILE A 197 13.87 -7.90 3.46
N PHE A 198 13.48 -7.35 2.31
CA PHE A 198 13.17 -5.93 2.18
C PHE A 198 11.89 -5.58 2.95
N ALA A 199 11.90 -4.42 3.61
CA ALA A 199 10.75 -3.95 4.34
C ALA A 199 9.65 -3.47 3.38
N TYR A 200 8.39 -3.69 3.75
CA TYR A 200 7.22 -3.28 2.98
C TYR A 200 7.30 -1.82 2.49
N GLN A 201 7.63 -0.89 3.39
CA GLN A 201 7.69 0.53 3.06
C GLN A 201 8.69 0.86 1.95
N PHE A 202 9.81 0.13 1.89
CA PHE A 202 10.82 0.33 0.86
C PHE A 202 10.41 -0.34 -0.45
N ALA A 203 9.98 -1.59 -0.40
CA ALA A 203 9.62 -2.34 -1.60
C ALA A 203 8.44 -1.70 -2.35
N VAL A 204 7.38 -1.29 -1.63
CA VAL A 204 6.21 -0.65 -2.26
C VAL A 204 6.57 0.66 -2.96
N VAL A 205 7.46 1.47 -2.38
CA VAL A 205 7.90 2.74 -2.98
C VAL A 205 8.78 2.50 -4.21
N VAL A 206 9.72 1.56 -4.13
CA VAL A 206 10.56 1.20 -5.28
C VAL A 206 9.70 0.68 -6.43
N ASP A 207 8.75 -0.20 -6.12
CA ASP A 207 7.86 -0.76 -7.13
C ASP A 207 6.94 0.31 -7.74
N ASP A 208 6.28 1.11 -6.92
CA ASP A 208 5.40 2.19 -7.41
C ASP A 208 6.20 3.20 -8.26
N GLY A 209 7.43 3.56 -7.84
CA GLY A 209 8.29 4.46 -8.59
C GLY A 209 8.73 3.88 -9.94
N LEU A 210 9.25 2.65 -9.95
CA LEU A 210 9.73 2.00 -11.17
C LEU A 210 8.59 1.65 -12.13
N MET A 211 7.43 1.24 -11.61
CA MET A 211 6.23 0.96 -12.40
C MET A 211 5.47 2.23 -12.81
N GLN A 212 6.01 3.41 -12.48
CA GLN A 212 5.43 4.71 -12.84
C GLN A 212 3.99 4.89 -12.31
N ILE A 213 3.69 4.33 -11.15
CA ILE A 213 2.40 4.52 -10.49
C ILE A 213 2.28 5.98 -10.06
N ASN A 214 1.26 6.66 -10.52
CA ASN A 214 0.99 8.06 -10.18
C ASN A 214 -0.29 8.26 -9.36
N GLN A 215 -1.05 7.16 -9.12
CA GLN A 215 -2.25 7.18 -8.28
C GLN A 215 -2.30 5.94 -7.37
N VAL A 216 -2.48 6.17 -6.08
CA VAL A 216 -2.57 5.14 -5.03
C VAL A 216 -3.88 5.28 -4.28
N VAL A 217 -4.80 4.35 -4.53
CA VAL A 217 -6.02 4.18 -3.72
C VAL A 217 -5.83 2.98 -2.81
N ARG A 218 -6.04 3.16 -1.49
CA ARG A 218 -5.84 2.09 -0.49
C ARG A 218 -6.62 2.35 0.80
N GLY A 219 -6.63 1.41 1.72
CA GLY A 219 -7.32 1.57 3.01
C GLY A 219 -6.70 2.66 3.90
N VAL A 220 -7.52 3.32 4.69
CA VAL A 220 -7.12 4.38 5.63
C VAL A 220 -6.17 3.90 6.74
N ASP A 221 -6.12 2.61 7.02
CA ASP A 221 -5.15 1.98 7.92
C ASP A 221 -3.69 2.15 7.48
N LEU A 222 -3.46 2.50 6.20
CA LEU A 222 -2.13 2.82 5.66
C LEU A 222 -1.85 4.34 5.59
N LEU A 223 -2.76 5.19 6.05
CA LEU A 223 -2.59 6.65 6.00
C LEU A 223 -1.35 7.11 6.77
N SER A 224 -1.11 6.55 7.95
CA SER A 224 0.05 6.84 8.78
C SER A 224 1.39 6.48 8.12
N SER A 225 1.37 5.55 7.16
CA SER A 225 2.56 5.17 6.37
C SER A 225 2.91 6.14 5.25
N THR A 226 1.98 7.04 4.86
CA THR A 226 2.11 7.85 3.64
C THR A 226 3.27 8.82 3.70
N ALA A 227 3.44 9.54 4.81
CA ALA A 227 4.51 10.54 4.93
C ALA A 227 5.91 9.91 4.80
N ARG A 228 6.16 8.74 5.40
CA ARG A 228 7.45 8.05 5.25
C ARG A 228 7.66 7.48 3.85
N GLN A 229 6.58 7.10 3.15
CA GLN A 229 6.66 6.68 1.75
C GLN A 229 6.96 7.86 0.83
N ILE A 230 6.33 9.02 1.03
CA ILE A 230 6.64 10.26 0.30
C ILE A 230 8.11 10.64 0.51
N LEU A 231 8.61 10.57 1.73
CA LEU A 231 10.03 10.79 2.02
C LEU A 231 10.93 9.80 1.23
N LEU A 232 10.52 8.53 1.12
CA LEU A 232 11.25 7.54 0.32
C LEU A 232 11.22 7.86 -1.18
N PHE A 233 10.07 8.25 -1.72
CA PHE A 233 9.98 8.71 -3.12
C PHE A 233 10.96 9.84 -3.38
N GLU A 234 11.01 10.82 -2.48
CA GLU A 234 11.89 11.98 -2.57
C GLU A 234 13.37 11.59 -2.57
N VAL A 235 13.84 10.80 -1.59
CA VAL A 235 15.25 10.43 -1.48
C VAL A 235 15.69 9.43 -2.56
N LEU A 236 14.75 8.72 -3.17
CA LEU A 236 15.00 7.83 -4.31
C LEU A 236 14.91 8.56 -5.67
N GLY A 237 14.46 9.83 -5.67
CA GLY A 237 14.28 10.61 -6.89
C GLY A 237 13.10 10.20 -7.76
N PHE A 238 12.09 9.52 -7.18
CA PHE A 238 10.84 9.20 -7.86
C PHE A 238 9.78 10.28 -7.61
N PRO A 239 8.91 10.58 -8.58
CA PRO A 239 7.73 11.38 -8.32
C PRO A 239 6.80 10.64 -7.36
N ALA A 240 6.36 11.31 -6.30
CA ALA A 240 5.36 10.73 -5.40
C ALA A 240 4.00 10.69 -6.09
N PRO A 241 3.25 9.57 -5.97
CA PRO A 241 1.89 9.48 -6.51
C PRO A 241 0.91 10.36 -5.72
N THR A 242 -0.26 10.61 -6.28
CA THR A 242 -1.41 11.09 -5.51
C THR A 242 -1.99 9.95 -4.68
N PHE A 243 -2.44 10.28 -3.47
CA PHE A 243 -2.99 9.29 -2.54
C PHE A 243 -4.47 9.54 -2.28
N ALA A 244 -5.24 8.46 -2.16
CA ALA A 244 -6.63 8.47 -1.73
C ALA A 244 -6.84 7.32 -0.73
N HIS A 245 -7.07 7.66 0.54
CA HIS A 245 -7.25 6.66 1.60
C HIS A 245 -8.73 6.42 1.86
N VAL A 246 -9.19 5.24 1.46
CA VAL A 246 -10.59 4.82 1.57
C VAL A 246 -10.95 4.58 3.05
N PRO A 247 -12.03 5.21 3.57
CA PRO A 247 -12.49 4.97 4.92
C PRO A 247 -12.79 3.49 5.20
N LEU A 248 -12.73 3.08 6.45
CA LEU A 248 -13.13 1.73 6.85
C LEU A 248 -14.60 1.49 6.49
N TRP A 249 -14.93 0.26 6.17
CA TRP A 249 -16.32 -0.12 6.03
C TRP A 249 -16.94 -0.33 7.41
N LEU A 250 -17.89 0.54 7.75
CA LEU A 250 -18.63 0.50 9.00
C LEU A 250 -19.98 -0.17 8.77
N ASP A 251 -20.51 -0.83 9.79
CA ASP A 251 -21.89 -1.35 9.79
C ASP A 251 -22.90 -0.22 10.06
N SER A 252 -24.18 -0.57 10.08
CA SER A 252 -25.28 0.38 10.35
C SER A 252 -25.23 1.01 11.75
N THR A 253 -24.41 0.48 12.66
CA THR A 253 -24.21 1.02 14.02
C THR A 253 -22.96 1.91 14.12
N GLY A 254 -22.24 2.11 13.01
CA GLY A 254 -20.99 2.88 12.96
C GLY A 254 -19.78 2.11 13.51
N GLN A 255 -19.93 0.82 13.79
CA GLN A 255 -18.82 -0.05 14.18
C GLN A 255 -18.16 -0.65 12.94
N ARG A 256 -16.87 -0.95 13.06
CA ARG A 256 -16.15 -1.70 12.01
C ARG A 256 -16.94 -2.98 11.73
N LEU A 257 -17.29 -3.22 10.47
CA LEU A 257 -17.91 -4.49 10.07
C LEU A 257 -17.20 -5.63 10.80
N SER A 258 -17.94 -6.44 11.53
CA SER A 258 -17.35 -7.47 12.39
C SER A 258 -16.41 -8.36 11.57
N LYS A 259 -15.33 -8.83 12.18
CA LYS A 259 -14.40 -9.77 11.54
C LYS A 259 -15.13 -10.94 10.89
N ARG A 260 -16.30 -11.32 11.41
CA ARG A 260 -17.12 -12.41 10.88
C ARG A 260 -17.74 -12.08 9.52
N VAL A 261 -18.29 -10.88 9.34
CA VAL A 261 -18.85 -10.41 8.05
C VAL A 261 -17.72 -10.02 7.08
N GLN A 262 -16.62 -9.46 7.61
CA GLN A 262 -15.42 -9.19 6.79
C GLN A 262 -14.72 -10.47 6.32
N SER A 263 -14.76 -11.54 7.13
CA SER A 263 -14.15 -12.84 6.80
C SER A 263 -15.02 -13.72 5.90
N GLU A 264 -16.27 -13.32 5.62
CA GLU A 264 -17.06 -13.95 4.57
C GLU A 264 -16.37 -13.64 3.25
N GLY A 265 -15.54 -14.57 2.81
CA GLY A 265 -14.86 -14.48 1.54
C GLY A 265 -15.86 -14.49 0.38
N LEU A 266 -15.43 -14.00 -0.76
CA LEU A 266 -16.23 -14.00 -1.99
C LEU A 266 -16.81 -15.39 -2.31
N GLU A 267 -16.13 -16.44 -1.90
CA GLU A 267 -16.55 -17.83 -2.08
C GLU A 267 -17.90 -18.13 -1.44
N LEU A 268 -18.15 -17.63 -0.22
CA LEU A 268 -19.45 -17.82 0.45
C LEU A 268 -20.58 -17.06 -0.25
N LEU A 269 -20.31 -15.85 -0.74
CA LEU A 269 -21.29 -15.08 -1.50
C LEU A 269 -21.65 -15.79 -2.82
N ARG A 270 -20.65 -16.33 -3.50
CA ARG A 270 -20.84 -17.13 -4.72
C ARG A 270 -21.62 -18.42 -4.44
N ALA A 271 -21.27 -19.14 -3.38
CA ALA A 271 -21.98 -20.34 -2.97
C ALA A 271 -23.45 -20.04 -2.57
N GLY A 272 -23.71 -18.84 -2.03
CA GLY A 272 -25.05 -18.32 -1.77
C GLY A 272 -25.82 -17.87 -3.02
N GLY A 273 -25.25 -18.01 -4.22
CA GLY A 273 -25.89 -17.70 -5.50
C GLY A 273 -25.86 -16.23 -5.90
N LEU A 274 -25.08 -15.37 -5.22
CA LEU A 274 -24.95 -13.97 -5.62
C LEU A 274 -24.21 -13.86 -6.96
N SER A 275 -24.75 -13.03 -7.85
CA SER A 275 -24.08 -12.71 -9.11
C SER A 275 -22.93 -11.70 -8.91
N PRO A 276 -21.94 -11.63 -9.82
CA PRO A 276 -20.90 -10.59 -9.80
C PRO A 276 -21.49 -9.18 -9.68
N ALA A 277 -22.54 -8.88 -10.43
CA ALA A 277 -23.21 -7.58 -10.42
C ALA A 277 -23.85 -7.25 -9.07
N ALA A 278 -24.42 -8.25 -8.37
CA ALA A 278 -24.98 -8.06 -7.03
C ALA A 278 -23.88 -7.74 -6.01
N VAL A 279 -22.73 -8.44 -6.08
CA VAL A 279 -21.60 -8.18 -5.18
C VAL A 279 -20.96 -6.82 -5.47
N VAL A 280 -20.72 -6.48 -6.73
CA VAL A 280 -20.21 -5.15 -7.12
C VAL A 280 -21.16 -4.05 -6.67
N GLY A 281 -22.49 -4.25 -6.81
CA GLY A 281 -23.50 -3.33 -6.31
C GLY A 281 -23.41 -3.11 -4.80
N GLN A 282 -23.28 -4.16 -4.00
CA GLN A 282 -23.10 -4.06 -2.54
C GLN A 282 -21.81 -3.28 -2.16
N LEU A 283 -20.69 -3.59 -2.83
CA LEU A 283 -19.43 -2.87 -2.63
C LEU A 283 -19.57 -1.38 -2.98
N ALA A 284 -20.21 -1.07 -4.10
CA ALA A 284 -20.44 0.30 -4.57
C ALA A 284 -21.43 1.07 -3.69
N ALA A 285 -22.53 0.43 -3.23
CA ALA A 285 -23.50 1.01 -2.31
C ALA A 285 -22.86 1.37 -0.96
N SER A 286 -21.93 0.53 -0.45
CA SER A 286 -21.17 0.84 0.77
C SER A 286 -20.34 2.14 0.67
N CYS A 287 -20.05 2.58 -0.56
CA CYS A 287 -19.37 3.83 -0.87
C CYS A 287 -20.33 4.97 -1.23
N GLY A 288 -21.64 4.71 -1.33
CA GLY A 288 -22.65 5.67 -1.79
C GLY A 288 -22.59 5.93 -3.31
N LEU A 289 -21.99 5.02 -4.07
CA LEU A 289 -21.90 5.14 -5.53
C LEU A 289 -23.17 4.69 -6.23
N VAL A 290 -23.93 3.80 -5.63
CA VAL A 290 -25.22 3.30 -6.14
C VAL A 290 -26.21 3.21 -4.98
N GLU A 291 -27.50 3.03 -5.29
CA GLU A 291 -28.51 2.79 -4.27
C GLU A 291 -28.33 1.42 -3.60
N PRO A 292 -28.79 1.25 -2.35
CA PRO A 292 -28.83 -0.06 -1.71
C PRO A 292 -29.54 -1.08 -2.60
N ASP A 293 -29.03 -2.31 -2.65
CA ASP A 293 -29.57 -3.44 -3.40
C ASP A 293 -29.55 -3.29 -4.95
N GLU A 294 -28.99 -2.21 -5.48
CA GLU A 294 -28.78 -2.06 -6.93
C GLU A 294 -27.67 -3.02 -7.41
N ALA A 295 -28.05 -3.97 -8.26
CA ALA A 295 -27.08 -4.83 -8.93
C ALA A 295 -26.50 -4.13 -10.15
N ILE A 296 -25.16 -3.95 -10.19
CA ILE A 296 -24.45 -3.27 -11.26
C ILE A 296 -23.12 -3.93 -11.55
N SER A 297 -22.75 -4.11 -12.81
CA SER A 297 -21.42 -4.60 -13.17
C SER A 297 -20.33 -3.52 -13.03
N ALA A 298 -19.07 -3.94 -12.86
CA ALA A 298 -17.94 -3.03 -12.80
C ALA A 298 -17.84 -2.13 -14.05
N ALA A 299 -18.07 -2.68 -15.25
CA ALA A 299 -18.07 -1.93 -16.49
C ALA A 299 -19.16 -0.82 -16.52
N ARG A 300 -20.37 -1.14 -16.04
CA ARG A 300 -21.46 -0.15 -15.96
C ARG A 300 -21.19 0.94 -14.93
N LEU A 301 -20.42 0.66 -13.88
CA LEU A 301 -19.94 1.70 -12.97
C LEU A 301 -18.98 2.67 -13.66
N VAL A 302 -18.06 2.17 -14.49
CA VAL A 302 -17.18 3.03 -15.29
C VAL A 302 -18.00 3.91 -16.21
N GLU A 303 -18.95 3.35 -16.99
CA GLU A 303 -19.83 4.13 -17.88
C GLU A 303 -20.58 5.21 -17.11
N ARG A 304 -21.10 4.91 -15.91
CA ARG A 304 -21.84 5.87 -15.07
C ARG A 304 -20.98 7.05 -14.61
N TYR A 305 -19.69 6.82 -14.34
CA TYR A 305 -18.79 7.80 -13.73
C TYR A 305 -17.71 8.33 -14.68
N HIS A 306 -17.64 7.86 -15.91
CA HIS A 306 -16.64 8.26 -16.90
C HIS A 306 -16.59 9.78 -17.11
N ASP A 307 -17.74 10.40 -17.35
CA ASP A 307 -17.81 11.84 -17.66
C ASP A 307 -17.63 12.73 -16.42
N SER A 308 -17.86 12.16 -15.25
CA SER A 308 -17.78 12.87 -13.97
C SER A 308 -16.41 12.79 -13.31
N GLY A 309 -15.54 11.93 -13.84
CA GLY A 309 -14.19 11.68 -13.33
C GLY A 309 -14.14 11.19 -11.88
N CYS A 310 -12.92 11.07 -11.37
CA CYS A 310 -12.66 10.63 -9.99
C CYS A 310 -13.23 11.56 -8.91
N ASP A 311 -13.60 12.80 -9.26
CA ASP A 311 -14.05 13.82 -8.30
C ASP A 311 -15.38 13.46 -7.63
N ILE A 312 -16.32 12.83 -8.35
CA ILE A 312 -17.58 12.38 -7.74
C ILE A 312 -17.32 11.22 -6.76
N ILE A 313 -16.46 10.29 -7.16
CA ILE A 313 -16.09 9.16 -6.27
C ILE A 313 -15.46 9.72 -4.99
N ARG A 314 -14.56 10.69 -5.14
CA ARG A 314 -13.93 11.41 -4.02
C ARG A 314 -15.00 12.10 -3.16
N GLY A 315 -15.88 12.91 -3.75
CA GLY A 315 -16.91 13.64 -3.03
C GLY A 315 -17.86 12.75 -2.23
N LYS A 316 -18.20 11.56 -2.76
CA LYS A 316 -19.05 10.59 -2.05
C LYS A 316 -18.34 9.91 -0.88
N LEU A 317 -17.01 9.81 -0.91
CA LEU A 317 -16.21 9.21 0.17
C LEU A 317 -15.82 10.21 1.25
N THR A 318 -15.69 11.51 0.91
CA THR A 318 -15.37 12.56 1.90
C THR A 318 -16.56 12.98 2.76
N ASN A 319 -17.79 12.73 2.30
CA ASN A 319 -19.03 13.10 3.00
C ASN A 319 -19.59 11.99 3.91
N LYS A 320 -18.82 10.94 4.17
CA LYS A 320 -19.15 9.86 5.10
C LYS A 320 -18.16 9.82 6.26
#